data_35819f7402472a7e7a60a25a79ab23af
#
_entry.id   35819f7402472a7e7a60a25a79ab23af
#
_cell.length_a   1.000
_cell.length_b   1.000
_cell.length_c   1.000
_cell.angle_alpha   90.00
_cell.angle_beta   90.00
_cell.angle_gamma   90.00
#
_symmetry.space_group_name_H-M   'P 1'
#
loop_
_entity.id
_entity.type
_entity.pdbx_description
1 polymer ?
#
loop_
_entity_poly.entity_id
_entity_poly.type
_entity_poly.pdbx_seq_one_letter_code
_entity_poly.pdbx_strand_id
1 'polypeptide(L)'
;MIHVIVDSTSGVTEESLAKHKNLHLIPLTLVINGEYVPETEATVSQVIEYSEATKKSIPTSQPSTGDFLELFNKIPAEDAIIILCITTAVSGTYNGAVLAAKQSKRDQIAVINTRTTAIGILQMAQDALEFINAGVSFDDLVKKLLDISERMRTTFTVDSLEYLRRGGRV
;
A
#
# COMPACT_ATOMS: atom_id res chain seq x y z
N MET A 1 10.17 -15.44 10.19
CA MET A 1 9.12 -15.50 9.10
C MET A 1 9.28 -14.27 8.20
N ILE A 2 8.73 -14.27 6.97
CA ILE A 2 8.69 -13.05 6.13
C ILE A 2 7.25 -12.51 6.13
N HIS A 3 7.07 -11.26 6.51
CA HIS A 3 5.79 -10.56 6.51
C HIS A 3 5.70 -9.63 5.30
N VAL A 4 4.52 -9.55 4.70
CA VAL A 4 4.20 -8.66 3.57
C VAL A 4 3.25 -7.59 4.06
N ILE A 5 3.59 -6.33 3.84
CA ILE A 5 2.73 -5.17 4.12
C ILE A 5 2.32 -4.55 2.79
N VAL A 6 1.03 -4.31 2.61
CA VAL A 6 0.48 -3.56 1.48
C VAL A 6 -0.27 -2.34 1.98
N ASP A 7 -0.33 -1.29 1.18
CA ASP A 7 -1.23 -0.16 1.47
C ASP A 7 -2.67 -0.45 0.99
N SER A 8 -3.63 0.31 1.49
CA SER A 8 -5.06 0.08 1.23
C SER A 8 -5.45 0.24 -0.24
N THR A 9 -4.64 0.92 -1.05
CA THR A 9 -4.89 1.02 -2.50
C THR A 9 -4.75 -0.31 -3.22
N SER A 10 -4.17 -1.33 -2.58
CA SER A 10 -4.07 -2.70 -3.11
C SER A 10 -5.42 -3.37 -3.33
N GLY A 11 -6.44 -2.96 -2.58
CA GLY A 11 -7.74 -3.62 -2.58
C GLY A 11 -7.73 -5.02 -1.93
N VAL A 12 -6.74 -5.30 -1.08
CA VAL A 12 -6.72 -6.55 -0.32
C VAL A 12 -7.95 -6.65 0.58
N THR A 13 -8.58 -7.81 0.60
CA THR A 13 -9.81 -8.04 1.36
C THR A 13 -9.53 -8.54 2.79
N GLU A 14 -10.50 -8.34 3.69
CA GLU A 14 -10.45 -8.92 5.05
C GLU A 14 -10.31 -10.44 5.03
N GLU A 15 -10.95 -11.11 4.07
CA GLU A 15 -10.79 -12.55 3.87
C GLU A 15 -9.34 -12.94 3.57
N SER A 16 -8.67 -12.19 2.68
CA SER A 16 -7.26 -12.41 2.36
C SER A 16 -6.36 -12.19 3.57
N LEU A 17 -6.62 -11.13 4.35
CA LEU A 17 -5.87 -10.84 5.59
C LEU A 17 -6.09 -11.95 6.64
N ALA A 18 -7.32 -12.45 6.81
CA ALA A 18 -7.62 -13.52 7.73
C ALA A 18 -6.97 -14.85 7.34
N LYS A 19 -6.83 -15.10 6.04
CA LYS A 19 -6.22 -16.33 5.50
C LYS A 19 -4.70 -16.35 5.65
N HIS A 20 -4.04 -15.20 5.60
CA HIS A 20 -2.59 -15.08 5.59
C HIS A 20 -2.09 -14.27 6.78
N LYS A 21 -1.69 -14.97 7.86
CA LYS A 21 -1.21 -14.33 9.11
C LYS A 21 0.02 -13.42 8.94
N ASN A 22 0.74 -13.57 7.86
CA ASN A 22 1.91 -12.76 7.49
C ASN A 22 1.60 -11.69 6.42
N LEU A 23 0.33 -11.46 6.10
CA LEU A 23 -0.11 -10.34 5.25
C LEU A 23 -0.73 -9.26 6.13
N HIS A 24 -0.30 -8.03 5.95
CA HIS A 24 -0.74 -6.88 6.73
C HIS A 24 -1.16 -5.75 5.82
N LEU A 25 -2.13 -4.96 6.28
CA LEU A 25 -2.64 -3.79 5.60
C LEU A 25 -2.30 -2.54 6.39
N ILE A 26 -1.80 -1.50 5.70
CA ILE A 26 -1.66 -0.16 6.24
C ILE A 26 -2.59 0.79 5.46
N PRO A 27 -3.58 1.41 6.12
CA PRO A 27 -4.56 2.24 5.44
C PRO A 27 -3.99 3.63 5.10
N LEU A 28 -4.36 4.14 3.92
CA LEU A 28 -4.33 5.57 3.64
C LEU A 28 -5.46 6.24 4.43
N THR A 29 -5.38 7.56 4.54
CA THR A 29 -6.40 8.36 5.22
C THR A 29 -7.15 9.23 4.20
N LEU A 30 -8.47 9.29 4.32
CA LEU A 30 -9.34 10.21 3.61
C LEU A 30 -9.72 11.37 4.51
N VAL A 31 -9.94 12.56 3.94
CA VAL A 31 -10.48 13.71 4.68
C VAL A 31 -11.91 13.97 4.20
N ILE A 32 -12.88 13.51 4.98
CA ILE A 32 -14.30 13.63 4.68
C ILE A 32 -14.93 14.62 5.67
N ASN A 33 -15.45 15.72 5.17
CA ASN A 33 -16.07 16.79 5.99
C ASN A 33 -15.15 17.35 7.11
N GLY A 34 -13.83 17.32 6.88
CA GLY A 34 -12.84 17.79 7.86
C GLY A 34 -12.38 16.72 8.86
N GLU A 35 -12.94 15.52 8.80
CA GLU A 35 -12.54 14.39 9.64
C GLU A 35 -11.56 13.48 8.90
N TYR A 36 -10.57 12.94 9.63
CA TYR A 36 -9.59 11.99 9.12
C TYR A 36 -10.11 10.58 9.31
N VAL A 37 -10.44 9.91 8.20
CA VAL A 37 -11.05 8.58 8.17
C VAL A 37 -10.08 7.60 7.48
N PRO A 38 -9.70 6.48 8.11
CA PRO A 38 -8.96 5.43 7.41
C PRO A 38 -9.73 4.98 6.16
N GLU A 39 -9.04 4.79 5.03
CA GLU A 39 -9.68 4.38 3.78
C GLU A 39 -10.47 3.06 3.93
N THR A 40 -10.02 2.18 4.80
CA THR A 40 -10.68 0.91 5.13
C THR A 40 -12.03 1.05 5.85
N GLU A 41 -12.29 2.21 6.46
CA GLU A 41 -13.53 2.51 7.20
C GLU A 41 -14.50 3.35 6.36
N ALA A 42 -14.04 3.94 5.25
CA ALA A 42 -14.86 4.74 4.36
C ALA A 42 -15.61 3.87 3.36
N THR A 43 -16.90 4.15 3.18
CA THR A 43 -17.70 3.49 2.15
C THR A 43 -17.62 4.22 0.82
N VAL A 44 -17.79 3.48 -0.28
CA VAL A 44 -17.87 4.08 -1.64
C VAL A 44 -18.99 5.12 -1.72
N SER A 45 -20.11 4.88 -1.05
CA SER A 45 -21.24 5.84 -1.00
C SER A 45 -20.83 7.17 -0.37
N GLN A 46 -20.10 7.16 0.76
CA GLN A 46 -19.60 8.39 1.40
C GLN A 46 -18.65 9.17 0.48
N VAL A 47 -17.80 8.45 -0.28
CA VAL A 47 -16.89 9.07 -1.26
C VAL A 47 -17.67 9.76 -2.38
N ILE A 48 -18.68 9.08 -2.91
CA ILE A 48 -19.55 9.62 -3.99
C ILE A 48 -20.33 10.83 -3.47
N GLU A 49 -21.02 10.70 -2.34
CA GLU A 49 -21.82 11.76 -1.73
C GLU A 49 -20.99 13.03 -1.46
N TYR A 50 -19.79 12.87 -0.89
CA TYR A 50 -18.87 13.99 -0.69
C TYR A 50 -18.51 14.67 -2.02
N SER A 51 -18.15 13.88 -3.04
CA SER A 51 -17.74 14.40 -4.34
C SER A 51 -18.87 15.12 -5.07
N GLU A 52 -20.10 14.59 -4.98
CA GLU A 52 -21.30 15.19 -5.56
C GLU A 52 -21.71 16.47 -4.85
N ALA A 53 -21.70 16.48 -3.52
CA ALA A 53 -22.08 17.63 -2.72
C ALA A 53 -21.09 18.79 -2.84
N THR A 54 -19.79 18.50 -2.81
CA THR A 54 -18.74 19.52 -2.79
C THR A 54 -18.22 19.89 -4.18
N LYS A 55 -18.45 19.05 -5.19
CA LYS A 55 -17.82 19.10 -6.53
C LYS A 55 -16.28 19.07 -6.45
N LYS A 56 -15.73 18.43 -5.41
CA LYS A 56 -14.28 18.31 -5.16
C LYS A 56 -13.88 16.84 -5.08
N SER A 57 -12.61 16.59 -5.36
CA SER A 57 -11.97 15.31 -5.00
C SER A 57 -11.82 15.23 -3.49
N ILE A 58 -11.99 14.04 -2.91
CA ILE A 58 -11.63 13.82 -1.50
C ILE A 58 -10.13 13.96 -1.35
N PRO A 59 -9.65 14.81 -0.42
CA PRO A 59 -8.24 14.83 -0.08
C PRO A 59 -7.83 13.50 0.56
N THR A 60 -6.64 13.02 0.20
CA THR A 60 -6.06 11.80 0.75
C THR A 60 -4.69 12.08 1.34
N SER A 61 -4.31 11.37 2.37
CA SER A 61 -2.94 11.35 2.86
C SER A 61 -2.38 9.93 2.93
N GLN A 62 -1.07 9.85 2.70
CA GLN A 62 -0.33 8.62 2.90
C GLN A 62 -0.29 8.23 4.39
N PRO A 63 -0.05 6.95 4.72
CA PRO A 63 0.25 6.55 6.09
C PRO A 63 1.45 7.34 6.64
N SER A 64 1.39 7.75 7.89
CA SER A 64 2.51 8.43 8.52
C SER A 64 3.67 7.47 8.82
N THR A 65 4.87 8.01 9.02
CA THR A 65 6.01 7.22 9.51
C THR A 65 5.68 6.52 10.84
N GLY A 66 4.88 7.15 11.69
CA GLY A 66 4.41 6.58 12.96
C GLY A 66 3.54 5.35 12.76
N ASP A 67 2.61 5.38 11.81
CA ASP A 67 1.73 4.24 11.51
C ASP A 67 2.53 3.01 11.06
N PHE A 68 3.54 3.23 10.21
CA PHE A 68 4.46 2.16 9.81
C PHE A 68 5.23 1.59 11.00
N LEU A 69 5.79 2.45 11.86
CA LEU A 69 6.55 2.01 13.03
C LEU A 69 5.66 1.25 14.01
N GLU A 70 4.41 1.69 14.22
CA GLU A 70 3.45 0.98 15.05
C GLU A 70 3.15 -0.41 14.48
N LEU A 71 2.96 -0.52 13.16
CA LEU A 71 2.74 -1.80 12.51
C LEU A 71 3.97 -2.72 12.62
N PHE A 72 5.19 -2.18 12.43
CA PHE A 72 6.42 -2.95 12.60
C PHE A 72 6.57 -3.50 14.02
N ASN A 73 6.17 -2.75 15.03
CA ASN A 73 6.22 -3.18 16.43
C ASN A 73 5.25 -4.33 16.76
N LYS A 74 4.22 -4.56 15.92
CA LYS A 74 3.30 -5.70 16.04
C LYS A 74 3.88 -6.99 15.43
N ILE A 75 4.96 -6.89 14.67
CA ILE A 75 5.65 -8.01 14.02
C ILE A 75 6.86 -8.42 14.87
N PRO A 76 7.12 -9.72 15.13
CA PRO A 76 8.29 -10.17 15.88
C PRO A 76 9.59 -9.57 15.35
N ALA A 77 10.51 -9.19 16.24
CA ALA A 77 11.70 -8.44 15.87
C ALA A 77 12.66 -9.22 14.96
N GLU A 78 12.68 -10.54 15.08
CA GLU A 78 13.47 -11.49 14.28
C GLU A 78 12.88 -11.76 12.89
N ASP A 79 11.63 -11.35 12.64
CA ASP A 79 10.96 -11.58 11.37
C ASP A 79 11.28 -10.49 10.35
N ALA A 80 11.41 -10.87 9.10
CA ALA A 80 11.67 -9.95 7.99
C ALA A 80 10.37 -9.29 7.49
N ILE A 81 10.48 -8.09 6.94
CA ILE A 81 9.34 -7.31 6.42
C ILE A 81 9.59 -6.89 4.97
N ILE A 82 8.63 -7.14 4.11
CA ILE A 82 8.56 -6.59 2.76
C ILE A 82 7.35 -5.67 2.67
N ILE A 83 7.55 -4.45 2.19
CA ILE A 83 6.49 -3.45 2.05
C ILE A 83 6.29 -3.16 0.56
N LEU A 84 5.11 -3.43 0.05
CA LEU A 84 4.70 -3.17 -1.33
C LEU A 84 3.87 -1.90 -1.38
N CYS A 85 4.47 -0.81 -1.83
CA CYS A 85 3.83 0.49 -1.85
C CYS A 85 3.28 0.85 -3.24
N ILE A 86 2.17 1.56 -3.27
CA ILE A 86 1.67 2.24 -4.47
C ILE A 86 2.79 3.04 -5.15
N THR A 87 2.69 3.20 -6.47
CA THR A 87 3.69 3.92 -7.28
C THR A 87 4.00 5.33 -6.74
N THR A 88 5.27 5.68 -6.74
CA THR A 88 5.75 7.03 -6.38
C THR A 88 5.28 8.13 -7.32
N ALA A 89 4.76 7.77 -8.50
CA ALA A 89 4.20 8.73 -9.45
C ALA A 89 2.95 9.46 -8.93
N VAL A 90 2.20 8.84 -7.99
CA VAL A 90 0.93 9.38 -7.50
C VAL A 90 0.84 9.49 -5.98
N SER A 91 1.77 8.90 -5.22
CA SER A 91 1.74 8.88 -3.75
C SER A 91 3.14 8.94 -3.13
N GLY A 92 3.23 9.57 -1.96
CA GLY A 92 4.43 9.57 -1.13
C GLY A 92 4.57 8.36 -0.18
N THR A 93 3.65 7.39 -0.21
CA THR A 93 3.64 6.22 0.68
C THR A 93 4.98 5.49 0.74
N TYR A 94 5.60 5.27 -0.43
CA TYR A 94 6.93 4.66 -0.52
C TYR A 94 7.98 5.42 0.29
N ASN A 95 8.02 6.75 0.17
CA ASN A 95 9.00 7.57 0.88
C ASN A 95 8.78 7.53 2.40
N GLY A 96 7.51 7.54 2.84
CA GLY A 96 7.14 7.37 4.24
C GLY A 96 7.58 6.01 4.80
N ALA A 97 7.35 4.94 4.04
CA ALA A 97 7.78 3.59 4.41
C ALA A 97 9.31 3.46 4.48
N VAL A 98 10.04 4.05 3.53
CA VAL A 98 11.53 4.08 3.56
C VAL A 98 12.05 4.80 4.80
N LEU A 99 11.43 5.93 5.16
CA LEU A 99 11.82 6.67 6.36
C LEU A 99 11.55 5.84 7.63
N ALA A 100 10.39 5.19 7.71
CA ALA A 100 10.06 4.30 8.82
C ALA A 100 11.02 3.10 8.91
N ALA A 101 11.35 2.47 7.79
CA ALA A 101 12.30 1.37 7.74
C ALA A 101 13.68 1.78 8.29
N LYS A 102 14.18 2.97 7.92
CA LYS A 102 15.44 3.52 8.45
C LYS A 102 15.40 3.80 9.95
N GLN A 103 14.25 4.21 10.49
CA GLN A 103 14.07 4.50 11.91
C GLN A 103 13.85 3.26 12.77
N SER A 104 13.33 2.19 12.19
CA SER A 104 12.93 0.97 12.92
C SER A 104 14.10 0.17 13.52
N LYS A 105 15.33 0.38 13.04
CA LYS A 105 16.53 -0.37 13.43
C LYS A 105 16.43 -1.89 13.21
N ARG A 106 15.55 -2.36 12.34
CA ARG A 106 15.44 -3.76 11.94
C ARG A 106 16.40 -4.07 10.81
N ASP A 107 17.03 -5.24 10.83
CA ASP A 107 18.02 -5.64 9.84
C ASP A 107 17.41 -6.06 8.51
N GLN A 108 16.20 -6.62 8.54
CA GLN A 108 15.53 -7.16 7.35
C GLN A 108 14.22 -6.46 7.07
N ILE A 109 14.28 -5.27 6.51
CA ILE A 109 13.12 -4.56 5.92
C ILE A 109 13.48 -4.16 4.49
N ALA A 110 12.61 -4.54 3.54
CA ALA A 110 12.67 -4.09 2.16
C ALA A 110 11.40 -3.30 1.81
N VAL A 111 11.58 -2.10 1.25
CA VAL A 111 10.47 -1.28 0.74
C VAL A 111 10.55 -1.29 -0.78
N ILE A 112 9.46 -1.69 -1.43
CA ILE A 112 9.37 -1.83 -2.88
C ILE A 112 8.35 -0.84 -3.43
N ASN A 113 8.81 0.04 -4.32
CA ASN A 113 7.93 0.80 -5.19
C ASN A 113 7.38 -0.15 -6.25
N THR A 114 6.12 -0.53 -6.16
CA THR A 114 5.52 -1.49 -7.08
C THR A 114 5.36 -0.97 -8.50
N ARG A 115 5.50 0.34 -8.70
CA ARG A 115 5.26 1.06 -9.98
C ARG A 115 3.85 0.87 -10.52
N THR A 116 2.92 0.43 -9.68
CA THR A 116 1.53 0.17 -10.00
C THR A 116 0.61 0.65 -8.88
N THR A 117 -0.68 0.38 -9.03
CA THR A 117 -1.73 0.62 -8.03
C THR A 117 -2.76 -0.51 -8.10
N ALA A 118 -3.68 -0.55 -7.14
CA ALA A 118 -4.83 -1.47 -7.11
C ALA A 118 -4.42 -2.94 -7.36
N ILE A 119 -5.06 -3.57 -8.33
CA ILE A 119 -4.89 -4.99 -8.64
C ILE A 119 -3.42 -5.39 -8.88
N GLY A 120 -2.58 -4.47 -9.35
CA GLY A 120 -1.15 -4.75 -9.54
C GLY A 120 -0.40 -4.95 -8.23
N ILE A 121 -0.74 -4.19 -7.17
CA ILE A 121 -0.17 -4.39 -5.84
C ILE A 121 -0.68 -5.70 -5.25
N LEU A 122 -1.99 -5.96 -5.39
CA LEU A 122 -2.61 -7.20 -4.93
C LEU A 122 -1.94 -8.43 -5.54
N GLN A 123 -1.71 -8.42 -6.87
CA GLN A 123 -1.03 -9.51 -7.56
C GLN A 123 0.40 -9.70 -7.03
N MET A 124 1.17 -8.62 -6.87
CA MET A 124 2.51 -8.71 -6.30
C MET A 124 2.52 -9.25 -4.87
N ALA A 125 1.49 -8.93 -4.07
CA ALA A 125 1.36 -9.49 -2.72
C ALA A 125 1.06 -11.00 -2.76
N GLN A 126 0.21 -11.45 -3.66
CA GLN A 126 -0.06 -12.88 -3.88
C GLN A 126 1.20 -13.62 -4.34
N ASP A 127 1.92 -13.10 -5.33
CA ASP A 127 3.18 -13.67 -5.80
C ASP A 127 4.21 -13.76 -4.65
N ALA A 128 4.30 -12.71 -3.81
CA ALA A 128 5.19 -12.70 -2.64
C ALA A 128 4.83 -13.81 -1.66
N LEU A 129 3.55 -13.98 -1.34
CA LEU A 129 3.09 -15.05 -0.45
C LEU A 129 3.34 -16.45 -1.02
N GLU A 130 3.17 -16.64 -2.34
CA GLU A 130 3.49 -17.90 -3.01
C GLU A 130 4.99 -18.21 -2.95
N PHE A 131 5.86 -17.22 -3.21
CA PHE A 131 7.31 -17.39 -3.09
C PHE A 131 7.74 -17.70 -1.65
N ILE A 132 7.13 -17.04 -0.65
CA ILE A 132 7.39 -17.33 0.77
C ILE A 132 7.01 -18.77 1.10
N ASN A 133 5.83 -19.23 0.65
CA ASN A 133 5.37 -20.60 0.87
C ASN A 133 6.26 -21.64 0.15
N ALA A 134 6.86 -21.26 -0.97
CA ALA A 134 7.85 -22.08 -1.69
C ALA A 134 9.24 -22.07 -1.04
N GLY A 135 9.46 -21.35 0.08
CA GLY A 135 10.72 -21.30 0.81
C GLY A 135 11.80 -20.40 0.19
N VAL A 136 11.41 -19.45 -0.65
CA VAL A 136 12.35 -18.46 -1.22
C VAL A 136 12.93 -17.60 -0.10
N SER A 137 14.25 -17.36 -0.15
CA SER A 137 14.94 -16.52 0.82
C SER A 137 14.49 -15.05 0.74
N PHE A 138 14.68 -14.27 1.82
CA PHE A 138 14.35 -12.85 1.84
C PHE A 138 15.03 -12.07 0.70
N ASP A 139 16.35 -12.27 0.52
CA ASP A 139 17.11 -11.54 -0.49
C ASP A 139 16.69 -11.89 -1.93
N ASP A 140 16.38 -13.15 -2.18
CA ASP A 140 15.92 -13.58 -3.51
C ASP A 140 14.48 -13.15 -3.77
N LEU A 141 13.64 -13.11 -2.74
CA LEU A 141 12.29 -12.59 -2.83
C LEU A 141 12.30 -11.09 -3.18
N VAL A 142 13.15 -10.30 -2.52
CA VAL A 142 13.33 -8.87 -2.85
C VAL A 142 13.73 -8.70 -4.31
N LYS A 143 14.72 -9.46 -4.80
CA LYS A 143 15.17 -9.42 -6.22
C LYS A 143 14.01 -9.74 -7.18
N LYS A 144 13.26 -10.81 -6.90
CA LYS A 144 12.11 -11.22 -7.71
C LYS A 144 11.03 -10.13 -7.77
N LEU A 145 10.68 -9.53 -6.63
CA LEU A 145 9.65 -8.50 -6.57
C LEU A 145 10.11 -7.20 -7.23
N LEU A 146 11.39 -6.85 -7.17
CA LEU A 146 11.95 -5.73 -7.93
C LEU A 146 11.88 -5.99 -9.44
N ASP A 147 12.27 -7.18 -9.91
CA ASP A 147 12.13 -7.56 -11.32
C ASP A 147 10.67 -7.51 -11.80
N ILE A 148 9.73 -8.01 -11.00
CA ILE A 148 8.30 -7.90 -11.29
C ILE A 148 7.88 -6.43 -11.40
N SER A 149 8.30 -5.58 -10.45
CA SER A 149 7.93 -4.15 -10.47
C SER A 149 8.47 -3.42 -11.69
N GLU A 150 9.66 -3.77 -12.18
CA GLU A 150 10.24 -3.17 -13.38
C GLU A 150 9.48 -3.53 -14.67
N ARG A 151 8.89 -4.72 -14.70
CA ARG A 151 8.08 -5.21 -15.83
C ARG A 151 6.60 -4.84 -15.72
N MET A 152 6.16 -4.37 -14.53
CA MET A 152 4.77 -4.00 -14.31
C MET A 152 4.33 -2.85 -15.23
N ARG A 153 3.18 -3.02 -15.87
CA ARG A 153 2.53 -1.98 -16.68
C ARG A 153 1.07 -1.93 -16.29
N THR A 154 0.65 -0.78 -15.81
CA THR A 154 -0.74 -0.55 -15.42
C THR A 154 -1.37 0.42 -16.40
N THR A 155 -2.47 0.01 -16.99
CA THR A 155 -3.29 0.85 -17.86
C THR A 155 -4.70 0.91 -17.30
N PHE A 156 -5.25 2.09 -17.22
CA PHE A 156 -6.64 2.29 -16.82
C PHE A 156 -7.28 3.37 -17.69
N THR A 157 -8.59 3.34 -17.79
CA THR A 157 -9.40 4.37 -18.44
C THR A 157 -10.27 5.05 -17.40
N VAL A 158 -10.50 6.34 -17.57
CA VAL A 158 -11.38 7.14 -16.74
C VAL A 158 -12.38 7.90 -17.62
N ASP A 159 -13.58 8.08 -17.13
CA ASP A 159 -14.59 8.88 -17.85
C ASP A 159 -14.21 10.36 -17.92
N SER A 160 -13.44 10.84 -16.93
CA SER A 160 -12.97 12.23 -16.86
C SER A 160 -11.62 12.31 -16.13
N LEU A 161 -10.70 13.12 -16.66
CA LEU A 161 -9.44 13.45 -15.99
C LEU A 161 -9.60 14.50 -14.89
N GLU A 162 -10.78 15.07 -14.73
CA GLU A 162 -11.03 16.22 -13.84
C GLU A 162 -10.63 15.92 -12.38
N TYR A 163 -10.95 14.73 -11.87
CA TYR A 163 -10.60 14.35 -10.49
C TYR A 163 -9.09 14.15 -10.32
N LEU A 164 -8.41 13.58 -11.30
CA LEU A 164 -6.95 13.43 -11.27
C LEU A 164 -6.24 14.78 -11.31
N ARG A 165 -6.75 15.69 -12.18
CA ARG A 165 -6.23 17.06 -12.28
C ARG A 165 -6.42 17.84 -10.98
N ARG A 166 -7.61 17.79 -10.38
CA ARG A 166 -7.91 18.43 -9.09
C ARG A 166 -7.07 17.86 -7.95
N GLY A 167 -6.76 16.57 -8.01
CA GLY A 167 -5.87 15.89 -7.06
C GLY A 167 -4.38 16.15 -7.32
N GLY A 168 -4.01 16.83 -8.40
CA GLY A 168 -2.59 17.09 -8.75
C GLY A 168 -1.83 15.84 -9.22
N ARG A 169 -2.51 14.88 -9.84
CA ARG A 169 -1.91 13.65 -10.39
C ARG A 169 -1.77 13.68 -11.91
N VAL A 170 -2.31 14.66 -12.58
CA VAL A 170 -2.14 15.02 -14.00
C VAL A 170 -2.14 16.53 -14.18
#